data_4f90569a5d23d0291ca0fa55c01187c3
#
_entry.id   4f90569a5d23d0291ca0fa55c01187c3
#
_cell.length_a   1.000
_cell.length_b   1.000
_cell.length_c   1.000
_cell.angle_alpha   90.00
_cell.angle_beta   90.00
_cell.angle_gamma   90.00
#
_symmetry.space_group_name_H-M   'P 1'
#
loop_
_entity.id
_entity.type
_entity.pdbx_description
1 polymer ?
#
loop_
_entity_poly.entity_id
_entity_poly.type
_entity_poly.pdbx_seq_one_letter_code
_entity_poly.pdbx_strand_id
1 'polypeptide(L)'
;AQTMHQSGYDTDSLLEVIGVLKDQEQFQRVKSKDGGKPVASYHGLYATHPRNDQRLKTVVKTAGQLGGESQIEDPSVPGEFQRHIEGLVWGESVQSERAENRYYHNKLGFTFEQPVGWTVRAGSKSIFARAPDGSAELSISIRRRDQRLTPRSVLEKNATGTLSAGIALDQFGLKGYTAVASSDKKSRRVGVIDYNNLSYLFDGKAQKFALEDDALLSIIESFRPTLAAERQGSSGDYIHYIQVPRGATISSLAASMRIPNADAQLRLLNGLYPRGEPRIGDWVKVIQ
;
A
#
# COMPACT_ATOMS: atom_id res chain seq x y z
N ALA A 1 6.38 -20.51 16.25
CA ALA A 1 7.26 -20.69 17.40
C ALA A 1 8.37 -21.71 17.10
N GLN A 2 8.09 -22.99 16.77
CA GLN A 2 9.13 -24.00 16.50
C GLN A 2 10.14 -23.58 15.42
N THR A 3 9.68 -23.09 14.28
CA THR A 3 10.55 -22.63 13.19
C THR A 3 11.40 -21.44 13.62
N MET A 4 10.87 -20.49 14.40
CA MET A 4 11.62 -19.36 14.94
C MET A 4 12.72 -19.84 15.88
N HIS A 5 12.38 -20.72 16.82
CA HIS A 5 13.34 -21.31 17.73
C HIS A 5 14.47 -22.02 17.00
N GLN A 6 14.15 -22.87 16.01
CA GLN A 6 15.13 -23.57 15.18
C GLN A 6 16.05 -22.64 14.37
N SER A 7 15.55 -21.44 14.06
CA SER A 7 16.29 -20.41 13.33
C SER A 7 17.01 -19.41 14.25
N GLY A 8 17.02 -19.63 15.56
CA GLY A 8 17.69 -18.78 16.55
C GLY A 8 16.92 -17.49 16.91
N TYR A 9 15.64 -17.39 16.53
CA TYR A 9 14.81 -16.25 16.91
C TYR A 9 14.05 -16.51 18.22
N ASP A 10 13.84 -15.44 18.98
CA ASP A 10 13.03 -15.48 20.20
C ASP A 10 11.58 -15.84 19.88
N THR A 11 11.07 -16.86 20.55
CA THR A 11 9.70 -17.34 20.39
C THR A 11 8.67 -16.38 20.98
N ASP A 12 9.04 -15.54 21.96
CA ASP A 12 8.16 -14.58 22.61
C ASP A 12 7.82 -13.41 21.69
N SER A 13 8.71 -13.07 20.74
CA SER A 13 8.41 -12.09 19.68
C SER A 13 7.14 -12.41 18.88
N LEU A 14 6.78 -13.69 18.76
CA LEU A 14 5.53 -14.07 18.11
C LEU A 14 4.29 -13.72 18.95
N LEU A 15 4.41 -13.74 20.28
CA LEU A 15 3.36 -13.29 21.20
C LEU A 15 3.11 -11.80 21.05
N GLU A 16 4.17 -11.01 20.94
CA GLU A 16 4.09 -9.56 20.72
C GLU A 16 3.38 -9.25 19.41
N VAL A 17 3.74 -9.92 18.31
CA VAL A 17 3.05 -9.75 17.01
C VAL A 17 1.55 -10.05 17.12
N ILE A 18 1.17 -11.13 17.81
CA ILE A 18 -0.25 -11.48 18.00
C ILE A 18 -0.94 -10.44 18.88
N GLY A 19 -0.25 -9.89 19.88
CA GLY A 19 -0.72 -8.77 20.69
C GLY A 19 -1.06 -7.56 19.83
N VAL A 20 -0.13 -7.12 18.98
CA VAL A 20 -0.34 -5.99 18.03
C VAL A 20 -1.53 -6.25 17.10
N LEU A 21 -1.70 -7.49 16.62
CA LEU A 21 -2.85 -7.84 15.77
C LEU A 21 -4.18 -7.75 16.52
N LYS A 22 -4.24 -8.13 17.81
CA LYS A 22 -5.44 -7.96 18.63
C LYS A 22 -5.76 -6.49 18.89
N ASP A 23 -4.75 -5.69 19.18
CA ASP A 23 -4.89 -4.25 19.38
C ASP A 23 -5.42 -3.57 18.11
N GLN A 24 -4.91 -3.98 16.95
CA GLN A 24 -5.41 -3.52 15.66
C GLN A 24 -6.88 -3.87 15.44
N GLU A 25 -7.30 -5.10 15.76
CA GLU A 25 -8.71 -5.50 15.69
C GLU A 25 -9.59 -4.67 16.63
N GLN A 26 -9.13 -4.43 17.85
CA GLN A 26 -9.85 -3.62 18.84
C GLN A 26 -10.00 -2.17 18.37
N PHE A 27 -8.93 -1.57 17.87
CA PHE A 27 -8.95 -0.22 17.29
C PHE A 27 -9.95 -0.11 16.15
N GLN A 28 -9.95 -1.06 15.20
CA GLN A 28 -10.90 -1.07 14.08
C GLN A 28 -12.35 -1.18 14.55
N ARG A 29 -12.62 -1.98 15.58
CA ARG A 29 -13.97 -2.09 16.18
C ARG A 29 -14.44 -0.78 16.80
N VAL A 30 -13.56 -0.06 17.51
CA VAL A 30 -13.88 1.26 18.09
C VAL A 30 -14.14 2.26 16.97
N LYS A 31 -13.24 2.37 15.99
CA LYS A 31 -13.38 3.28 14.85
C LYS A 31 -14.68 3.07 14.08
N SER A 32 -15.10 1.82 13.90
CA SER A 32 -16.35 1.49 13.18
C SER A 32 -17.60 1.88 13.95
N LYS A 33 -17.57 1.78 15.27
CA LYS A 33 -18.70 2.24 16.12
C LYS A 33 -18.88 3.76 16.05
N ASP A 34 -17.78 4.50 16.08
CA ASP A 34 -17.80 5.97 16.02
C ASP A 34 -18.22 6.48 14.61
N GLY A 35 -17.90 5.73 13.55
CA GLY A 35 -18.23 6.08 12.18
C GLY A 35 -19.62 5.63 11.68
N GLY A 36 -20.44 4.98 12.53
CA GLY A 36 -21.79 4.51 12.16
C GLY A 36 -21.83 3.49 11.01
N LYS A 37 -20.69 3.01 10.54
CA LYS A 37 -20.60 1.98 9.49
C LYS A 37 -20.42 0.61 10.14
N PRO A 38 -21.19 -0.42 9.71
CA PRO A 38 -20.94 -1.77 10.18
C PRO A 38 -19.50 -2.15 9.85
N VAL A 39 -18.81 -2.78 10.82
CA VAL A 39 -17.51 -3.38 10.56
C VAL A 39 -17.71 -4.32 9.38
N ALA A 40 -17.25 -3.95 8.19
CA ALA A 40 -17.10 -4.93 7.13
C ALA A 40 -16.26 -6.06 7.75
N SER A 41 -16.85 -7.25 7.87
CA SER A 41 -16.11 -8.43 8.33
C SER A 41 -14.82 -8.42 7.56
N TYR A 42 -13.70 -8.25 8.25
CA TYR A 42 -12.40 -8.05 7.62
C TYR A 42 -12.04 -9.32 6.84
N HIS A 43 -12.37 -9.34 5.55
CA HIS A 43 -12.04 -10.38 4.60
C HIS A 43 -10.65 -10.14 3.98
N GLY A 44 -9.71 -9.67 4.79
CA GLY A 44 -8.32 -9.48 4.39
C GLY A 44 -7.48 -10.75 4.62
N LEU A 45 -6.18 -10.56 4.73
CA LEU A 45 -5.16 -11.59 4.96
C LEU A 45 -5.49 -12.56 6.12
N TYR A 46 -6.37 -12.16 7.03
CA TYR A 46 -6.77 -12.90 8.23
C TYR A 46 -8.03 -13.77 8.07
N ALA A 47 -8.76 -13.66 6.97
CA ALA A 47 -9.99 -14.45 6.76
C ALA A 47 -9.71 -15.96 6.65
N THR A 48 -8.50 -16.32 6.26
CA THR A 48 -8.04 -17.71 6.12
C THR A 48 -7.29 -18.24 7.34
N HIS A 49 -7.10 -17.41 8.38
CA HIS A 49 -6.36 -17.77 9.57
C HIS A 49 -7.29 -17.96 10.79
N PRO A 50 -6.96 -18.86 11.72
CA PRO A 50 -7.68 -19.00 12.99
C PRO A 50 -7.73 -17.67 13.74
N ARG A 51 -8.78 -17.48 14.57
CA ARG A 51 -8.91 -16.29 15.42
C ARG A 51 -7.64 -16.06 16.24
N ASN A 52 -7.27 -14.81 16.44
CA ASN A 52 -6.06 -14.45 17.18
C ASN A 52 -6.00 -15.07 18.57
N ASP A 53 -7.15 -15.27 19.24
CA ASP A 53 -7.20 -15.94 20.54
C ASP A 53 -6.79 -17.42 20.49
N GLN A 54 -7.14 -18.14 19.42
CA GLN A 54 -6.72 -19.53 19.24
C GLN A 54 -5.22 -19.59 18.89
N ARG A 55 -4.74 -18.67 18.07
CA ARG A 55 -3.31 -18.55 17.74
C ARG A 55 -2.50 -18.25 18.99
N LEU A 56 -2.95 -17.28 19.79
CA LEU A 56 -2.31 -16.91 21.06
C LEU A 56 -2.18 -18.13 21.98
N LYS A 57 -3.26 -18.88 22.23
CA LYS A 57 -3.23 -20.10 23.06
C LYS A 57 -2.21 -21.12 22.58
N THR A 58 -2.17 -21.35 21.26
CA THR A 58 -1.24 -22.30 20.65
C THR A 58 0.21 -21.84 20.80
N VAL A 59 0.47 -20.54 20.54
CA VAL A 59 1.82 -19.97 20.61
C VAL A 59 2.32 -19.95 22.03
N VAL A 60 1.52 -19.50 23.01
CA VAL A 60 1.87 -19.51 24.45
C VAL A 60 2.27 -20.90 24.91
N LYS A 61 1.46 -21.92 24.55
CA LYS A 61 1.74 -23.32 24.90
C LYS A 61 3.06 -23.79 24.30
N THR A 62 3.32 -23.47 23.04
CA THR A 62 4.54 -23.92 22.34
C THR A 62 5.77 -23.14 22.79
N ALA A 63 5.68 -21.82 22.96
CA ALA A 63 6.76 -20.97 23.43
C ALA A 63 7.22 -21.35 24.84
N GLY A 64 6.26 -21.56 25.76
CA GLY A 64 6.56 -22.00 27.12
C GLY A 64 7.22 -23.39 27.21
N GLN A 65 7.12 -24.22 26.17
CA GLN A 65 7.82 -25.50 26.09
C GLN A 65 9.24 -25.41 25.52
N LEU A 66 9.53 -24.38 24.72
CA LEU A 66 10.80 -24.26 24.01
C LEU A 66 11.85 -23.45 24.77
N GLY A 67 11.44 -22.60 25.72
CA GLY A 67 12.32 -21.65 26.40
C GLY A 67 12.85 -20.60 25.42
N GLY A 68 12.98 -19.37 25.83
CA GLY A 68 13.58 -18.29 25.03
C GLY A 68 14.51 -17.46 25.90
N GLU A 69 15.75 -17.25 25.47
CA GLU A 69 16.59 -16.18 26.00
C GLU A 69 16.35 -14.95 25.11
N SER A 70 15.64 -13.97 25.65
CA SER A 70 15.49 -12.67 24.98
C SER A 70 16.84 -11.96 24.96
N GLN A 71 17.37 -11.71 23.77
CA GLN A 71 18.46 -10.74 23.62
C GLN A 71 17.83 -9.36 23.78
N ILE A 72 18.04 -8.75 24.95
CA ILE A 72 17.62 -7.37 25.19
C ILE A 72 18.54 -6.47 24.37
N GLU A 73 18.03 -5.93 23.27
CA GLU A 73 18.72 -4.86 22.53
C GLU A 73 18.84 -3.63 23.46
N ASP A 74 19.96 -2.91 23.39
CA ASP A 74 20.15 -1.66 24.12
C ASP A 74 19.10 -0.64 23.70
N PRO A 75 18.16 -0.24 24.57
CA PRO A 75 17.09 0.68 24.21
C PRO A 75 17.57 2.11 23.91
N SER A 76 18.84 2.42 24.20
CA SER A 76 19.42 3.74 23.98
C SER A 76 19.79 4.03 22.53
N VAL A 77 19.88 3.00 21.67
CA VAL A 77 20.26 3.12 20.26
C VAL A 77 19.16 2.53 19.38
N PRO A 78 18.74 3.23 18.30
CA PRO A 78 17.81 2.63 17.36
C PRO A 78 18.39 1.36 16.74
N GLY A 79 17.67 0.25 16.84
CA GLY A 79 18.06 -1.01 16.22
C GLY A 79 18.19 -0.90 14.70
N GLU A 80 18.77 -1.90 14.07
CA GLU A 80 18.93 -1.93 12.60
C GLU A 80 17.58 -1.82 11.88
N PHE A 81 16.58 -2.53 12.35
CA PHE A 81 15.22 -2.49 11.80
C PHE A 81 14.61 -1.08 11.86
N GLN A 82 14.77 -0.35 12.95
CA GLN A 82 14.27 0.99 13.15
C GLN A 82 14.86 1.96 12.13
N ARG A 83 16.16 1.85 11.83
CA ARG A 83 16.83 2.65 10.79
C ARG A 83 16.28 2.39 9.39
N HIS A 84 15.82 1.17 9.11
CA HIS A 84 15.23 0.83 7.81
C HIS A 84 13.81 1.32 7.61
N ILE A 85 13.06 1.55 8.69
CA ILE A 85 11.69 2.08 8.59
C ILE A 85 11.60 3.60 8.81
N GLU A 86 12.70 4.25 9.18
CA GLU A 86 12.81 5.70 9.22
C GLU A 86 12.49 6.31 7.85
N GLY A 87 11.56 7.28 7.81
CA GLY A 87 11.11 7.91 6.57
C GLY A 87 10.16 7.06 5.72
N LEU A 88 9.63 5.95 6.24
CA LEU A 88 8.55 5.22 5.56
C LEU A 88 7.27 6.04 5.54
N VAL A 89 6.59 6.03 4.40
CA VAL A 89 5.28 6.68 4.24
C VAL A 89 4.26 6.01 5.16
N TRP A 90 3.58 6.81 5.97
CA TRP A 90 2.48 6.38 6.82
C TRP A 90 1.14 6.55 6.11
N GLY A 91 0.31 5.52 6.14
CA GLY A 91 -1.04 5.55 5.60
C GLY A 91 -1.13 5.33 4.09
N GLU A 92 -2.29 5.61 3.54
CA GLU A 92 -2.46 5.71 2.10
C GLU A 92 -1.64 6.92 1.66
N SER A 93 -0.64 6.69 0.80
CA SER A 93 0.19 7.78 0.29
C SER A 93 -0.74 8.91 -0.15
N VAL A 94 -0.41 10.17 0.19
CA VAL A 94 -1.22 11.38 0.01
C VAL A 94 -1.50 11.66 -1.48
N GLN A 95 -2.02 10.66 -2.15
CA GLN A 95 -2.34 10.70 -3.57
C GLN A 95 -3.73 11.26 -3.84
N SER A 96 -4.56 11.42 -2.79
CA SER A 96 -5.98 11.75 -2.95
C SER A 96 -6.32 13.24 -2.85
N GLU A 97 -5.42 14.12 -2.40
CA GLU A 97 -5.80 15.53 -2.15
C GLU A 97 -5.47 16.52 -3.28
N ARG A 98 -4.76 16.09 -4.35
CA ARG A 98 -4.24 17.06 -5.34
C ARG A 98 -5.18 17.37 -6.51
N ALA A 99 -5.98 16.44 -6.91
CA ALA A 99 -7.13 16.61 -7.81
C ALA A 99 -8.04 15.41 -7.60
N GLU A 100 -9.34 15.61 -7.45
CA GLU A 100 -10.31 14.55 -7.16
C GLU A 100 -10.24 13.35 -8.13
N ASN A 101 -9.65 13.55 -9.31
CA ASN A 101 -9.61 12.56 -10.38
C ASN A 101 -8.20 12.24 -10.90
N ARG A 102 -7.15 12.46 -10.10
CA ARG A 102 -5.77 12.21 -10.55
C ARG A 102 -4.98 11.40 -9.52
N TYR A 103 -4.43 10.29 -9.97
CA TYR A 103 -3.53 9.45 -9.19
C TYR A 103 -2.07 9.91 -9.37
N TYR A 104 -1.31 9.98 -8.29
CA TYR A 104 0.12 10.29 -8.28
C TYR A 104 0.92 9.15 -7.66
N HIS A 105 1.94 8.66 -8.36
CA HIS A 105 2.87 7.68 -7.82
C HIS A 105 4.22 8.35 -7.51
N ASN A 106 4.39 8.86 -6.31
CA ASN A 106 5.56 9.69 -5.93
C ASN A 106 6.90 8.98 -6.14
N LYS A 107 7.03 7.71 -5.72
CA LYS A 107 8.30 6.95 -5.83
C LYS A 107 8.75 6.73 -7.28
N LEU A 108 7.85 6.46 -8.19
CA LEU A 108 8.17 6.24 -9.60
C LEU A 108 8.00 7.49 -10.47
N GLY A 109 7.49 8.57 -9.89
CA GLY A 109 7.42 9.88 -10.52
C GLY A 109 6.44 9.97 -11.70
N PHE A 110 5.30 9.29 -11.64
CA PHE A 110 4.27 9.37 -12.67
C PHE A 110 2.88 9.67 -12.10
N THR A 111 2.00 10.09 -12.96
CA THR A 111 0.59 10.39 -12.66
C THR A 111 -0.31 10.00 -13.84
N PHE A 112 -1.59 9.76 -13.57
CA PHE A 112 -2.63 9.62 -14.57
C PHE A 112 -3.98 10.10 -14.02
N GLU A 113 -4.91 10.45 -14.91
CA GLU A 113 -6.29 10.78 -14.54
C GLU A 113 -7.15 9.52 -14.57
N GLN A 114 -8.02 9.39 -13.57
CA GLN A 114 -9.08 8.39 -13.58
C GLN A 114 -10.44 9.08 -13.77
N PRO A 115 -11.44 8.40 -14.35
CA PRO A 115 -12.80 8.94 -14.44
C PRO A 115 -13.37 9.26 -13.06
N VAL A 116 -14.30 10.22 -13.02
CA VAL A 116 -14.96 10.65 -11.77
C VAL A 116 -15.58 9.46 -11.04
N GLY A 117 -15.33 9.37 -9.75
CA GLY A 117 -15.83 8.30 -8.89
C GLY A 117 -15.04 6.99 -8.95
N TRP A 118 -14.08 6.83 -9.87
CA TRP A 118 -13.22 5.67 -9.85
C TRP A 118 -12.26 5.69 -8.66
N THR A 119 -11.95 4.52 -8.13
CA THR A 119 -10.99 4.36 -7.04
C THR A 119 -9.70 3.75 -7.57
N VAL A 120 -8.54 4.28 -7.11
CA VAL A 120 -7.23 3.73 -7.45
C VAL A 120 -6.59 3.14 -6.20
N ARG A 121 -6.06 1.91 -6.33
CA ARG A 121 -5.33 1.22 -5.26
C ARG A 121 -4.00 0.69 -5.76
N ALA A 122 -2.94 1.01 -5.06
CA ALA A 122 -1.62 0.43 -5.32
C ALA A 122 -1.45 -0.86 -4.51
N GLY A 123 -1.15 -1.94 -5.20
CA GLY A 123 -0.72 -3.21 -4.60
C GLY A 123 0.80 -3.39 -4.71
N SER A 124 1.31 -4.50 -4.22
CA SER A 124 2.76 -4.80 -4.22
C SER A 124 3.36 -4.97 -5.62
N LYS A 125 2.56 -5.36 -6.62
CA LYS A 125 3.02 -5.67 -7.99
C LYS A 125 2.26 -4.93 -9.08
N SER A 126 1.11 -4.34 -8.75
CA SER A 126 0.22 -3.70 -9.74
C SER A 126 -0.60 -2.60 -9.07
N ILE A 127 -1.02 -1.63 -9.89
CA ILE A 127 -1.95 -0.57 -9.51
C ILE A 127 -3.28 -0.91 -10.19
N PHE A 128 -4.38 -0.72 -9.50
CA PHE A 128 -5.73 -1.01 -9.98
C PHE A 128 -6.58 0.26 -9.93
N ALA A 129 -7.14 0.66 -11.07
CA ALA A 129 -8.18 1.66 -11.14
C ALA A 129 -9.52 0.94 -11.40
N ARG A 130 -10.55 1.21 -10.59
CA ARG A 130 -11.81 0.47 -10.65
C ARG A 130 -13.00 1.43 -10.63
N ALA A 131 -13.97 1.17 -11.50
CA ALA A 131 -15.25 1.85 -11.53
C ALA A 131 -16.03 1.64 -10.21
N PRO A 132 -16.86 2.62 -9.77
CA PRO A 132 -17.57 2.55 -8.49
C PRO A 132 -18.52 1.35 -8.37
N ASP A 133 -19.16 0.97 -9.48
CA ASP A 133 -20.07 -0.16 -9.59
C ASP A 133 -19.38 -1.50 -9.94
N GLY A 134 -18.04 -1.47 -10.15
CA GLY A 134 -17.27 -2.62 -10.57
C GLY A 134 -17.49 -3.04 -12.03
N SER A 135 -18.10 -2.19 -12.86
CA SER A 135 -18.33 -2.46 -14.30
C SER A 135 -17.04 -2.58 -15.10
N ALA A 136 -16.00 -1.84 -14.69
CA ALA A 136 -14.68 -1.82 -15.34
C ALA A 136 -13.53 -1.74 -14.34
N GLU A 137 -12.39 -2.30 -14.73
CA GLU A 137 -11.15 -2.27 -13.98
C GLU A 137 -9.96 -2.19 -14.95
N LEU A 138 -9.01 -1.29 -14.65
CA LEU A 138 -7.72 -1.23 -15.31
C LEU A 138 -6.62 -1.62 -14.32
N SER A 139 -5.77 -2.58 -14.69
CA SER A 139 -4.56 -2.90 -13.94
C SER A 139 -3.33 -2.38 -14.66
N ILE A 140 -2.37 -1.84 -13.89
CA ILE A 140 -1.06 -1.37 -14.39
C ILE A 140 0.00 -2.22 -13.71
N SER A 141 0.70 -3.06 -14.45
CA SER A 141 1.86 -3.81 -13.97
C SER A 141 3.15 -3.18 -14.48
N ILE A 142 4.23 -3.28 -13.69
CA ILE A 142 5.49 -2.58 -13.95
C ILE A 142 6.59 -3.61 -14.14
N ARG A 143 7.37 -3.47 -15.20
CA ARG A 143 8.51 -4.35 -15.52
C ARG A 143 9.73 -3.51 -15.91
N ARG A 144 10.90 -4.10 -15.81
CA ARG A 144 12.12 -3.50 -16.37
C ARG A 144 11.97 -3.44 -17.89
N ARG A 145 12.29 -2.28 -18.49
CA ARG A 145 12.24 -2.08 -19.93
C ARG A 145 13.28 -2.95 -20.64
N ASP A 146 12.85 -3.65 -21.68
CA ASP A 146 13.76 -4.26 -22.66
C ASP A 146 14.03 -3.23 -23.77
N GLN A 147 15.23 -2.69 -23.81
CA GLN A 147 15.62 -1.65 -24.78
C GLN A 147 15.63 -2.13 -26.22
N ARG A 148 15.59 -3.45 -26.46
CA ARG A 148 15.56 -4.05 -27.80
C ARG A 148 14.15 -4.09 -28.38
N LEU A 149 13.14 -3.87 -27.59
CA LEU A 149 11.74 -3.97 -27.98
C LEU A 149 11.09 -2.59 -28.02
N THR A 150 10.26 -2.36 -29.01
CA THR A 150 9.35 -1.21 -29.05
C THR A 150 8.13 -1.49 -28.15
N PRO A 151 7.42 -0.46 -27.66
CA PRO A 151 6.17 -0.66 -26.91
C PRO A 151 5.16 -1.55 -27.63
N ARG A 152 5.04 -1.40 -28.96
CA ARG A 152 4.22 -2.27 -29.80
C ARG A 152 4.66 -3.73 -29.73
N SER A 153 5.94 -4.01 -29.93
CA SER A 153 6.47 -5.38 -29.87
C SER A 153 6.33 -6.00 -28.48
N VAL A 154 6.46 -5.20 -27.41
CA VAL A 154 6.20 -5.65 -26.04
C VAL A 154 4.74 -6.03 -25.87
N LEU A 155 3.81 -5.22 -26.41
CA LEU A 155 2.38 -5.52 -26.35
C LEU A 155 2.03 -6.79 -27.11
N GLU A 156 2.49 -6.91 -28.37
CA GLU A 156 2.28 -8.09 -29.21
C GLU A 156 2.78 -9.39 -28.57
N LYS A 157 3.91 -9.32 -27.84
CA LYS A 157 4.50 -10.46 -27.13
C LYS A 157 3.74 -10.86 -25.85
N ASN A 158 3.09 -9.90 -25.18
CA ASN A 158 2.48 -10.13 -23.87
C ASN A 158 0.94 -10.20 -23.91
N ALA A 159 0.30 -9.65 -24.93
CA ALA A 159 -1.15 -9.71 -25.07
C ALA A 159 -1.59 -11.11 -25.54
N THR A 160 -2.67 -11.58 -24.95
CA THR A 160 -3.36 -12.80 -25.39
C THR A 160 -4.56 -12.42 -26.25
N GLY A 161 -4.74 -13.08 -27.39
CA GLY A 161 -5.80 -12.81 -28.36
C GLY A 161 -5.34 -11.97 -29.54
N THR A 162 -6.28 -11.64 -30.43
CA THR A 162 -6.03 -10.83 -31.62
C THR A 162 -6.04 -9.36 -31.26
N LEU A 163 -5.00 -8.63 -31.67
CA LEU A 163 -4.92 -7.18 -31.48
C LEU A 163 -5.58 -6.44 -32.63
N SER A 164 -6.41 -5.46 -32.31
CA SER A 164 -7.08 -4.55 -33.25
C SER A 164 -7.09 -3.13 -32.70
N ALA A 165 -7.49 -2.14 -33.50
CA ALA A 165 -7.56 -0.74 -33.14
C ALA A 165 -6.28 -0.23 -32.42
N GLY A 166 -5.13 -0.59 -32.96
CA GLY A 166 -3.83 -0.21 -32.41
C GLY A 166 -3.51 1.26 -32.65
N ILE A 167 -3.09 1.97 -31.59
CA ILE A 167 -2.73 3.38 -31.61
C ILE A 167 -1.35 3.56 -31.00
N ALA A 168 -0.44 4.23 -31.72
CA ALA A 168 0.82 4.68 -31.14
C ALA A 168 0.58 5.85 -30.20
N LEU A 169 1.15 5.81 -29.01
CA LEU A 169 1.08 6.85 -28.02
C LEU A 169 2.39 7.64 -27.99
N ASP A 170 2.27 8.96 -28.06
CA ASP A 170 3.40 9.90 -28.01
C ASP A 170 2.99 11.11 -27.15
N GLN A 171 2.61 10.84 -25.89
CA GLN A 171 2.18 11.87 -24.97
C GLN A 171 3.27 12.26 -23.98
N PHE A 172 3.39 13.55 -23.71
CA PHE A 172 4.33 14.08 -22.70
C PHE A 172 5.79 13.61 -22.88
N GLY A 173 6.21 13.33 -24.13
CA GLY A 173 7.54 12.81 -24.46
C GLY A 173 7.73 11.32 -24.17
N LEU A 174 6.66 10.61 -23.80
CA LEU A 174 6.68 9.16 -23.59
C LEU A 174 6.32 8.42 -24.87
N LYS A 175 6.97 7.29 -25.09
CA LYS A 175 6.63 6.38 -26.19
C LYS A 175 5.78 5.23 -25.65
N GLY A 176 4.67 4.97 -26.31
CA GLY A 176 3.74 3.89 -25.94
C GLY A 176 3.00 3.32 -27.13
N TYR A 177 2.19 2.32 -26.85
CA TYR A 177 1.27 1.71 -27.79
C TYR A 177 0.07 1.13 -27.05
N THR A 178 -1.12 1.33 -27.57
CA THR A 178 -2.35 0.73 -27.04
C THR A 178 -3.15 0.04 -28.14
N ALA A 179 -3.92 -0.97 -27.79
CA ALA A 179 -4.78 -1.72 -28.71
C ALA A 179 -5.93 -2.38 -27.96
N VAL A 180 -6.89 -2.90 -28.71
CA VAL A 180 -7.92 -3.81 -28.19
C VAL A 180 -7.45 -5.24 -28.43
N ALA A 181 -7.35 -6.03 -27.36
CA ALA A 181 -7.08 -7.46 -27.43
C ALA A 181 -8.40 -8.24 -27.30
N SER A 182 -8.72 -9.06 -28.29
CA SER A 182 -9.95 -9.86 -28.32
C SER A 182 -9.64 -11.36 -28.31
N SER A 183 -10.30 -12.10 -27.41
CA SER A 183 -10.24 -13.56 -27.30
C SER A 183 -11.58 -14.09 -26.79
N ASP A 184 -12.11 -15.14 -27.41
CA ASP A 184 -13.32 -15.88 -26.98
C ASP A 184 -14.50 -14.97 -26.60
N LYS A 185 -14.87 -14.02 -27.46
CA LYS A 185 -15.95 -13.03 -27.26
C LYS A 185 -15.69 -12.00 -26.14
N LYS A 186 -14.47 -11.95 -25.57
CA LYS A 186 -14.08 -10.94 -24.60
C LYS A 186 -13.06 -9.99 -25.20
N SER A 187 -13.31 -8.70 -25.05
CA SER A 187 -12.37 -7.65 -25.45
C SER A 187 -11.79 -6.96 -24.23
N ARG A 188 -10.55 -6.51 -24.34
CA ARG A 188 -9.81 -5.80 -23.29
C ARG A 188 -9.04 -4.65 -23.92
N ARG A 189 -8.93 -3.52 -23.21
CA ARG A 189 -8.00 -2.46 -23.57
C ARG A 189 -6.63 -2.81 -23.01
N VAL A 190 -5.63 -2.93 -23.87
CA VAL A 190 -4.25 -3.22 -23.47
C VAL A 190 -3.33 -2.11 -23.93
N GLY A 191 -2.26 -1.85 -23.17
CA GLY A 191 -1.31 -0.81 -23.52
C GLY A 191 0.06 -1.03 -22.90
N VAL A 192 1.06 -0.38 -23.46
CA VAL A 192 2.43 -0.31 -22.92
C VAL A 192 2.92 1.11 -23.08
N ILE A 193 3.45 1.68 -21.99
CA ILE A 193 4.14 2.98 -22.01
C ILE A 193 5.51 2.79 -21.37
N ASP A 194 6.55 3.28 -22.02
CA ASP A 194 7.92 3.26 -21.51
C ASP A 194 8.23 4.59 -20.79
N TYR A 195 8.65 4.50 -19.54
CA TYR A 195 9.09 5.64 -18.76
C TYR A 195 10.16 5.23 -17.74
N ASN A 196 11.20 6.06 -17.59
CA ASN A 196 12.25 5.91 -16.59
C ASN A 196 12.83 4.49 -16.48
N ASN A 197 13.23 3.93 -17.64
CA ASN A 197 13.78 2.57 -17.76
C ASN A 197 12.84 1.42 -17.33
N LEU A 198 11.55 1.72 -17.24
CA LEU A 198 10.48 0.79 -16.93
C LEU A 198 9.45 0.77 -18.07
N SER A 199 8.79 -0.38 -18.24
CA SER A 199 7.62 -0.54 -19.09
C SER A 199 6.40 -0.74 -18.20
N TYR A 200 5.40 0.12 -18.38
CA TYR A 200 4.10 0.10 -17.70
C TYR A 200 3.11 -0.61 -18.63
N LEU A 201 2.63 -1.76 -18.19
CA LEU A 201 1.70 -2.59 -18.95
C LEU A 201 0.30 -2.41 -18.39
N PHE A 202 -0.61 -1.95 -19.23
CA PHE A 202 -2.01 -1.71 -18.94
C PHE A 202 -2.88 -2.88 -19.42
N ASP A 203 -3.80 -3.35 -18.58
CA ASP A 203 -4.79 -4.38 -18.92
C ASP A 203 -6.16 -3.96 -18.34
N GLY A 204 -7.02 -3.43 -19.21
CA GLY A 204 -8.35 -2.93 -18.91
C GLY A 204 -9.42 -3.95 -19.29
N LYS A 205 -10.30 -4.28 -18.34
CA LYS A 205 -11.41 -5.22 -18.49
C LYS A 205 -12.71 -4.53 -18.13
N ALA A 206 -13.79 -4.87 -18.84
CA ALA A 206 -15.12 -4.36 -18.54
C ALA A 206 -16.19 -5.41 -18.82
N GLN A 207 -17.31 -5.29 -18.11
CA GLN A 207 -18.49 -6.15 -18.32
C GLN A 207 -19.13 -5.87 -19.68
N LYS A 208 -19.24 -4.58 -20.04
CA LYS A 208 -19.72 -4.09 -21.34
C LYS A 208 -18.62 -3.27 -22.01
N PHE A 209 -17.64 -3.96 -22.59
CA PHE A 209 -16.40 -3.36 -23.11
C PHE A 209 -16.66 -2.14 -24.01
N ALA A 210 -17.60 -2.23 -24.95
CA ALA A 210 -17.89 -1.13 -25.89
C ALA A 210 -18.38 0.17 -25.22
N LEU A 211 -18.89 0.10 -24.00
CA LEU A 211 -19.35 1.28 -23.23
C LEU A 211 -18.24 1.86 -22.33
N GLU A 212 -17.27 1.04 -21.97
CA GLU A 212 -16.27 1.40 -20.98
C GLU A 212 -14.87 1.62 -21.60
N ASP A 213 -14.69 1.29 -22.87
CA ASP A 213 -13.38 1.33 -23.54
C ASP A 213 -12.78 2.74 -23.53
N ASP A 214 -13.60 3.78 -23.78
CA ASP A 214 -13.14 5.17 -23.76
C ASP A 214 -12.63 5.59 -22.38
N ALA A 215 -13.27 5.13 -21.32
CA ALA A 215 -12.84 5.38 -19.94
C ALA A 215 -11.51 4.68 -19.63
N LEU A 216 -11.33 3.44 -20.09
CA LEU A 216 -10.08 2.69 -19.95
C LEU A 216 -8.95 3.34 -20.75
N LEU A 217 -9.24 3.77 -21.98
CA LEU A 217 -8.29 4.43 -22.87
C LEU A 217 -7.85 5.80 -22.30
N SER A 218 -8.77 6.59 -21.77
CA SER A 218 -8.48 7.91 -21.18
C SER A 218 -7.47 7.83 -20.04
N ILE A 219 -7.52 6.78 -19.21
CA ILE A 219 -6.53 6.54 -18.16
C ILE A 219 -5.13 6.33 -18.77
N ILE A 220 -5.03 5.54 -19.85
CA ILE A 220 -3.76 5.25 -20.52
C ILE A 220 -3.20 6.53 -21.16
N GLU A 221 -4.04 7.30 -21.86
CA GLU A 221 -3.64 8.52 -22.56
C GLU A 221 -3.25 9.66 -21.61
N SER A 222 -3.81 9.67 -20.40
CA SER A 222 -3.49 10.67 -19.38
C SER A 222 -2.21 10.38 -18.60
N PHE A 223 -1.59 9.20 -18.80
CA PHE A 223 -0.37 8.80 -18.11
C PHE A 223 0.80 9.69 -18.53
N ARG A 224 1.48 10.29 -17.55
CA ARG A 224 2.62 11.18 -17.75
C ARG A 224 3.58 11.22 -16.57
N PRO A 225 4.82 11.75 -16.75
CA PRO A 225 5.68 12.08 -15.62
C PRO A 225 5.03 13.14 -14.71
N THR A 226 5.30 13.08 -13.41
CA THR A 226 4.95 14.16 -12.48
C THR A 226 5.81 15.39 -12.73
N LEU A 227 5.21 16.56 -12.73
CA LEU A 227 5.91 17.84 -12.82
C LEU A 227 6.68 18.12 -11.53
N ALA A 228 7.75 18.94 -11.61
CA ALA A 228 8.53 19.33 -10.43
C ALA A 228 7.67 20.01 -9.35
N ALA A 229 6.72 20.86 -9.75
CA ALA A 229 5.79 21.50 -8.83
C ALA A 229 4.83 20.49 -8.13
N GLU A 230 4.46 19.42 -8.82
CA GLU A 230 3.62 18.36 -8.25
C GLU A 230 4.37 17.49 -7.24
N ARG A 231 5.71 17.37 -7.38
CA ARG A 231 6.57 16.62 -6.44
C ARG A 231 6.78 17.38 -5.13
N GLN A 232 6.87 18.71 -5.17
CA GLN A 232 7.12 19.55 -3.99
C GLN A 232 5.93 19.66 -3.03
N GLY A 233 4.72 19.34 -3.47
CA GLY A 233 3.50 19.39 -2.67
C GLY A 233 3.14 18.06 -1.97
N SER A 234 4.00 17.05 -1.94
CA SER A 234 3.75 15.81 -1.22
C SER A 234 4.22 15.93 0.23
N SER A 235 3.46 16.62 1.06
CA SER A 235 3.52 16.42 2.51
C SER A 235 2.86 15.06 2.80
N GLY A 236 3.53 13.96 2.48
CA GLY A 236 3.15 12.65 2.97
C GLY A 236 3.44 12.61 4.47
N ASP A 237 2.59 11.94 5.23
CA ASP A 237 2.93 11.58 6.59
C ASP A 237 4.01 10.49 6.56
N TYR A 238 5.10 10.69 7.27
CA TYR A 238 6.21 9.75 7.34
C TYR A 238 6.43 9.28 8.77
N ILE A 239 6.90 8.05 8.91
CA ILE A 239 7.32 7.51 10.20
C ILE A 239 8.70 8.04 10.53
N HIS A 240 8.83 8.68 11.69
CA HIS A 240 10.09 9.10 12.27
C HIS A 240 10.28 8.51 13.66
N TYR A 241 11.52 8.20 14.02
CA TYR A 241 11.86 7.80 15.38
C TYR A 241 12.38 9.00 16.16
N ILE A 242 11.82 9.21 17.32
CA ILE A 242 12.30 10.22 18.28
C ILE A 242 12.53 9.59 19.64
N GLN A 243 13.51 10.12 20.39
CA GLN A 243 13.58 9.83 21.81
C GLN A 243 12.55 10.63 22.58
N VAL A 244 11.84 9.97 23.48
CA VAL A 244 10.79 10.59 24.30
C VAL A 244 11.39 11.64 25.22
N PRO A 245 11.06 12.93 25.06
CA PRO A 245 11.55 13.99 25.92
C PRO A 245 10.98 13.89 27.33
N ARG A 246 11.64 14.52 28.29
CA ARG A 246 11.14 14.61 29.66
C ARG A 246 9.77 15.28 29.73
N GLY A 247 8.80 14.59 30.32
CA GLY A 247 7.44 15.07 30.47
C GLY A 247 6.53 14.91 29.25
N ALA A 248 7.02 14.31 28.18
CA ALA A 248 6.19 14.00 27.00
C ALA A 248 5.29 12.78 27.29
N THR A 249 4.07 12.85 26.77
CA THR A 249 3.07 11.78 26.75
C THR A 249 2.69 11.47 25.31
N ILE A 250 2.10 10.29 25.07
CA ILE A 250 1.57 9.99 23.73
C ILE A 250 0.60 11.07 23.25
N SER A 251 -0.27 11.56 24.14
CA SER A 251 -1.22 12.62 23.78
C SER A 251 -0.52 13.92 23.38
N SER A 252 0.57 14.30 24.06
CA SER A 252 1.34 15.52 23.69
C SER A 252 2.09 15.35 22.36
N LEU A 253 2.61 14.17 22.09
CA LEU A 253 3.27 13.85 20.80
C LEU A 253 2.25 13.80 19.65
N ALA A 254 1.08 13.24 19.90
CA ALA A 254 -0.01 13.16 18.94
C ALA A 254 -0.64 14.51 18.57
N ALA A 255 -0.53 15.51 19.46
CA ALA A 255 -1.12 16.84 19.25
C ALA A 255 -0.57 17.58 18.02
N SER A 256 0.66 17.27 17.61
CA SER A 256 1.29 17.83 16.40
C SER A 256 0.94 17.08 15.11
N MET A 257 0.30 15.91 15.22
CA MET A 257 0.00 15.03 14.08
C MET A 257 -1.35 15.40 13.46
N ARG A 258 -1.38 15.50 12.13
CA ARG A 258 -2.61 15.87 11.38
C ARG A 258 -3.40 14.66 10.89
N ILE A 259 -3.43 13.59 11.67
CA ILE A 259 -4.15 12.36 11.34
C ILE A 259 -5.36 12.15 12.26
N PRO A 260 -6.45 11.54 11.77
CA PRO A 260 -7.61 11.23 12.61
C PRO A 260 -7.23 10.27 13.75
N ASN A 261 -7.79 10.47 14.94
CA ASN A 261 -7.50 9.63 16.10
C ASN A 261 -6.00 9.46 16.41
N ALA A 262 -5.22 10.53 16.28
CA ALA A 262 -3.76 10.54 16.37
C ALA A 262 -3.22 9.84 17.63
N ASP A 263 -3.79 10.10 18.80
CA ASP A 263 -3.40 9.47 20.08
C ASP A 263 -3.51 7.94 20.01
N ALA A 264 -4.67 7.43 19.59
CA ALA A 264 -4.92 5.99 19.51
C ALA A 264 -4.04 5.32 18.44
N GLN A 265 -3.85 5.99 17.30
CA GLN A 265 -2.97 5.49 16.24
C GLN A 265 -1.49 5.47 16.67
N LEU A 266 -1.04 6.51 17.38
CA LEU A 266 0.32 6.58 17.89
C LEU A 266 0.58 5.49 18.93
N ARG A 267 -0.37 5.25 19.85
CA ARG A 267 -0.29 4.12 20.79
C ARG A 267 -0.20 2.78 20.09
N LEU A 268 -1.06 2.57 19.08
CA LEU A 268 -1.06 1.33 18.31
C LEU A 268 0.27 1.11 17.58
N LEU A 269 0.80 2.17 16.94
CA LEU A 269 2.07 2.13 16.22
C LEU A 269 3.26 1.76 17.10
N ASN A 270 3.19 2.11 18.38
CA ASN A 270 4.26 1.87 19.37
C ASN A 270 3.97 0.69 20.34
N GLY A 271 2.91 -0.10 20.11
CA GLY A 271 2.57 -1.22 20.98
C GLY A 271 2.08 -0.79 22.38
N LEU A 272 1.59 0.44 22.50
CA LEU A 272 1.11 1.03 23.78
C LEU A 272 -0.43 1.12 23.85
N TYR A 273 -1.13 0.58 22.86
CA TYR A 273 -2.59 0.59 22.84
C TYR A 273 -3.18 -0.30 23.95
N PRO A 274 -4.30 0.07 24.62
CA PRO A 274 -5.08 1.30 24.40
C PRO A 274 -4.67 2.49 25.28
N ARG A 275 -3.84 2.34 26.30
CA ARG A 275 -3.59 3.36 27.34
C ARG A 275 -2.14 3.46 27.82
N GLY A 276 -1.21 2.72 27.20
CA GLY A 276 0.20 2.75 27.59
C GLY A 276 0.85 4.11 27.33
N GLU A 277 1.88 4.43 28.10
CA GLU A 277 2.74 5.61 27.93
C GLU A 277 4.21 5.18 27.80
N PRO A 278 5.01 5.85 26.97
CA PRO A 278 6.42 5.56 26.86
C PRO A 278 7.20 6.11 28.06
N ARG A 279 8.37 5.57 28.31
CA ARG A 279 9.32 6.09 29.31
C ARG A 279 10.19 7.18 28.70
N ILE A 280 10.73 8.04 29.54
CA ILE A 280 11.73 9.04 29.11
C ILE A 280 12.92 8.33 28.49
N GLY A 281 13.33 8.74 27.31
CA GLY A 281 14.45 8.18 26.58
C GLY A 281 14.11 6.98 25.69
N ASP A 282 12.90 6.40 25.79
CA ASP A 282 12.47 5.36 24.85
C ASP A 282 12.42 5.92 23.41
N TRP A 283 12.76 5.08 22.45
CA TRP A 283 12.56 5.40 21.03
C TRP A 283 11.13 5.09 20.62
N VAL A 284 10.41 6.12 20.16
CA VAL A 284 9.04 5.99 19.68
C VAL A 284 8.91 6.45 18.24
N LYS A 285 8.02 5.78 17.53
CA LYS A 285 7.62 6.19 16.18
C LYS A 285 6.63 7.35 16.31
N VAL A 286 6.85 8.40 15.55
CA VAL A 286 5.88 9.51 15.36
C VAL A 286 5.59 9.65 13.88
N ILE A 287 4.50 10.36 13.55
CA ILE A 287 4.09 10.63 12.17
C ILE A 287 4.22 12.12 11.94
N GLN A 288 5.03 12.51 10.98
CA GLN A 288 5.31 13.92 10.63
C GLN A 288 5.31 14.11 9.12
#